data_35c42e66d40a383836611f8d0f6211e6
#
_entry.id   35c42e66d40a383836611f8d0f6211e6
#
_cell.length_a   1.000
_cell.length_b   1.000
_cell.length_c   1.000
_cell.angle_alpha   90.00
_cell.angle_beta   90.00
_cell.angle_gamma   90.00
#
_symmetry.space_group_name_H-M   'P 1'
#
loop_
_entity.id
_entity.type
_entity.pdbx_description
1 polymer ?
#
loop_
_entity_poly.entity_id
_entity_poly.type
_entity_poly.pdbx_seq_one_letter_code
_entity_poly.pdbx_strand_id
1 'polypeptide(L)'
;MKTRRIVILALYLLMALALLTACGGSANYADGTYTGTSSVHEGDEDDGSGAGYGVATVTIKDNAVTACTFATYEPDGTLKDEDYGKQNGEIANRDFYNKAQRAVQASAKYGDMLVEAGALKDVDAITGATISYSEFQEAVEDALSQAKQ
;
A
#
# COMPACT_ATOMS: atom_id res chain seq x y z
N MET A 1 31.20 34.31 31.06
CA MET A 1 29.93 33.55 31.08
C MET A 1 29.14 33.62 29.77
N LYS A 2 29.11 34.72 29.04
CA LYS A 2 28.35 34.85 27.80
C LYS A 2 28.92 33.99 26.66
N THR A 3 30.23 33.90 26.50
CA THR A 3 30.90 33.13 25.46
C THR A 3 30.69 31.61 25.58
N ARG A 4 30.67 31.04 26.81
CA ARG A 4 30.40 29.62 27.05
C ARG A 4 28.95 29.23 26.68
N ARG A 5 27.98 30.13 26.92
CA ARG A 5 26.58 29.91 26.58
C ARG A 5 26.34 29.93 25.06
N ILE A 6 27.05 30.79 24.34
CA ILE A 6 26.97 30.86 22.87
C ILE A 6 27.58 29.62 22.23
N VAL A 7 28.70 29.10 22.75
CA VAL A 7 29.32 27.88 22.26
C VAL A 7 28.44 26.64 22.50
N ILE A 8 27.78 26.57 23.66
CA ILE A 8 26.85 25.47 23.99
C ILE A 8 25.62 25.52 23.09
N LEU A 9 25.05 26.71 22.85
CA LEU A 9 23.91 26.87 21.91
C LEU A 9 24.28 26.55 20.47
N ALA A 10 25.48 26.90 20.01
CA ALA A 10 25.97 26.54 18.68
C ALA A 10 26.21 25.04 18.56
N LEU A 11 26.66 24.37 19.62
CA LEU A 11 26.84 22.91 19.63
C LEU A 11 25.50 22.17 19.59
N TYR A 12 24.47 22.66 20.29
CA TYR A 12 23.11 22.10 20.23
C TYR A 12 22.47 22.31 18.87
N LEU A 13 22.69 23.46 18.23
CA LEU A 13 22.18 23.73 16.87
C LEU A 13 22.86 22.85 15.80
N LEU A 14 24.18 22.59 15.94
CA LEU A 14 24.90 21.67 15.07
C LEU A 14 24.48 20.21 15.27
N MET A 15 24.16 19.82 16.53
CA MET A 15 23.72 18.47 16.86
C MET A 15 22.28 18.20 16.39
N ALA A 16 21.42 19.23 16.35
CA ALA A 16 20.05 19.13 15.82
C ALA A 16 20.03 19.00 14.28
N LEU A 17 21.06 19.53 13.59
CA LEU A 17 21.17 19.42 12.14
C LEU A 17 21.75 18.06 11.68
N ALA A 18 22.41 17.31 12.56
CA ALA A 18 23.03 16.02 12.25
C ALA A 18 22.05 14.82 12.36
N LEU A 19 20.81 15.03 12.81
CA LEU A 19 19.79 13.97 12.93
C LEU A 19 18.92 13.79 11.67
N LEU A 20 19.18 14.54 10.60
CA LEU A 20 18.44 14.47 9.33
C LEU A 20 19.10 13.61 8.25
N THR A 21 20.17 12.89 8.57
CA THR A 21 20.80 11.95 7.62
C THR A 21 20.69 10.50 8.09
N ALA A 22 19.48 10.03 8.41
CA ALA A 22 19.17 8.61 8.37
C ALA A 22 18.79 8.26 6.92
N CYS A 23 19.74 8.35 6.01
CA CYS A 23 19.62 7.86 4.64
C CYS A 23 19.78 6.34 4.62
N GLY A 24 18.73 5.60 4.83
CA GLY A 24 18.50 4.40 4.06
C GLY A 24 18.26 4.87 2.61
N GLY A 25 18.92 4.27 1.61
CA GLY A 25 18.84 4.72 0.22
C GLY A 25 17.40 4.87 -0.27
N SER A 26 16.86 6.05 -0.17
CA SER A 26 15.53 6.39 -0.65
C SER A 26 15.64 6.54 -2.18
N ALA A 27 14.87 5.74 -2.89
CA ALA A 27 14.66 5.96 -4.31
C ALA A 27 14.16 7.40 -4.50
N ASN A 28 14.68 8.09 -5.53
CA ASN A 28 14.14 9.37 -5.94
C ASN A 28 12.95 9.13 -6.84
N TYR A 29 11.82 9.72 -6.48
CA TYR A 29 10.59 9.66 -7.23
C TYR A 29 10.23 11.02 -7.80
N ALA A 30 9.71 11.05 -9.02
CA ALA A 30 9.10 12.23 -9.59
C ALA A 30 7.74 12.50 -8.96
N ASP A 31 7.40 13.78 -8.76
CA ASP A 31 6.07 14.19 -8.36
C ASP A 31 5.05 13.79 -9.44
N GLY A 32 3.91 13.26 -9.04
CA GLY A 32 2.87 12.82 -9.96
C GLY A 32 1.92 11.81 -9.35
N THR A 33 1.00 11.33 -10.19
CA THR A 33 0.08 10.25 -9.84
C THR A 33 0.33 9.09 -10.80
N TYR A 34 0.58 7.92 -10.25
CA TYR A 34 0.98 6.72 -10.98
C TYR A 34 0.02 5.59 -10.65
N THR A 35 -0.36 4.83 -11.66
CA THR A 35 -1.23 3.65 -11.48
C THR A 35 -0.44 2.40 -11.82
N GLY A 36 -0.43 1.46 -10.89
CA GLY A 36 0.19 0.15 -11.06
C GLY A 36 -0.82 -0.96 -10.89
N THR A 37 -0.50 -2.10 -11.47
CA THR A 37 -1.36 -3.29 -11.50
C THR A 37 -0.54 -4.51 -11.10
N SER A 38 -1.10 -5.37 -10.25
CA SER A 38 -0.46 -6.63 -9.88
C SER A 38 -0.56 -7.66 -11.03
N SER A 39 0.19 -8.75 -10.92
CA SER A 39 -0.09 -9.96 -11.65
C SER A 39 -1.48 -10.50 -11.31
N VAL A 40 -2.05 -11.31 -12.21
CA VAL A 40 -3.31 -12.02 -11.95
C VAL A 40 -3.03 -13.22 -11.05
N HIS A 41 -3.72 -13.28 -9.91
CA HIS A 41 -3.80 -14.47 -9.09
C HIS A 41 -4.87 -15.41 -9.67
N GLU A 42 -4.51 -16.66 -9.93
CA GLU A 42 -5.39 -17.63 -10.62
C GLU A 42 -6.52 -18.16 -9.72
N GLY A 43 -6.44 -17.91 -8.42
CA GLY A 43 -7.34 -18.52 -7.45
C GLY A 43 -6.94 -19.94 -7.11
N ASP A 44 -7.45 -20.45 -5.99
CA ASP A 44 -7.22 -21.81 -5.54
C ASP A 44 -8.48 -22.33 -4.84
N GLU A 45 -9.04 -23.41 -5.40
CA GLU A 45 -10.24 -24.04 -4.85
C GLU A 45 -9.97 -24.71 -3.49
N ASP A 46 -8.75 -25.18 -3.26
CA ASP A 46 -8.38 -25.89 -2.02
C ASP A 46 -8.32 -24.92 -0.82
N ASP A 47 -7.84 -23.71 -1.03
CA ASP A 47 -7.83 -22.66 0.02
C ASP A 47 -9.05 -21.72 -0.08
N GLY A 48 -9.86 -21.88 -1.13
CA GLY A 48 -11.06 -21.07 -1.39
C GLY A 48 -10.71 -19.61 -1.68
N SER A 49 -9.59 -19.35 -2.35
CA SER A 49 -9.25 -18.02 -2.87
C SER A 49 -9.84 -17.85 -4.26
N GLY A 50 -10.38 -16.67 -4.53
CA GLY A 50 -10.89 -16.33 -5.86
C GLY A 50 -9.79 -15.68 -6.72
N ALA A 51 -9.84 -15.95 -8.04
CA ALA A 51 -8.96 -15.31 -9.01
C ALA A 51 -9.12 -13.79 -9.04
N GLY A 52 -8.08 -13.07 -9.48
CA GLY A 52 -8.15 -11.63 -9.65
C GLY A 52 -6.81 -10.91 -9.63
N TYR A 53 -6.87 -9.60 -9.60
CA TYR A 53 -5.70 -8.71 -9.56
C TYR A 53 -6.01 -7.44 -8.78
N GLY A 54 -4.95 -6.75 -8.34
CA GLY A 54 -5.03 -5.48 -7.65
C GLY A 54 -4.61 -4.31 -8.53
N VAL A 55 -5.22 -3.16 -8.31
CA VAL A 55 -4.84 -1.88 -8.93
C VAL A 55 -4.60 -0.85 -7.84
N ALA A 56 -3.41 -0.24 -7.83
CA ALA A 56 -3.05 0.84 -6.93
C ALA A 56 -2.87 2.15 -7.71
N THR A 57 -3.41 3.25 -7.20
CA THR A 57 -3.10 4.59 -7.68
C THR A 57 -2.39 5.35 -6.58
N VAL A 58 -1.13 5.71 -6.82
CA VAL A 58 -0.22 6.33 -5.85
C VAL A 58 0.07 7.75 -6.28
N THR A 59 -0.14 8.72 -5.40
CA THR A 59 0.26 10.12 -5.61
C THR A 59 1.52 10.42 -4.81
N ILE A 60 2.53 10.94 -5.50
CA ILE A 60 3.83 11.31 -4.94
C ILE A 60 3.99 12.82 -5.01
N LYS A 61 4.45 13.40 -3.92
CA LYS A 61 4.82 14.81 -3.83
C LYS A 61 6.02 14.96 -2.89
N ASP A 62 7.00 15.76 -3.32
CA ASP A 62 8.22 16.00 -2.54
C ASP A 62 8.92 14.70 -2.13
N ASN A 63 8.98 13.72 -3.05
CA ASN A 63 9.56 12.38 -2.83
C ASN A 63 8.85 11.54 -1.76
N ALA A 64 7.61 11.85 -1.41
CA ALA A 64 6.81 11.11 -0.44
C ALA A 64 5.46 10.69 -1.03
N VAL A 65 4.96 9.52 -0.63
CA VAL A 65 3.60 9.08 -0.95
C VAL A 65 2.62 9.92 -0.11
N THR A 66 1.77 10.69 -0.79
CA THR A 66 0.80 11.59 -0.15
C THR A 66 -0.63 11.11 -0.25
N ALA A 67 -0.93 10.23 -1.20
CA ALA A 67 -2.21 9.55 -1.32
C ALA A 67 -2.00 8.18 -1.99
N CYS A 68 -2.83 7.22 -1.60
CA CYS A 68 -2.90 5.93 -2.26
C CYS A 68 -4.33 5.40 -2.19
N THR A 69 -4.80 4.87 -3.32
CA THR A 69 -6.02 4.04 -3.37
C THR A 69 -5.65 2.66 -3.86
N PHE A 70 -6.31 1.65 -3.35
CA PHE A 70 -6.13 0.26 -3.79
C PHE A 70 -7.48 -0.43 -3.89
N ALA A 71 -7.69 -1.15 -4.98
CA ALA A 71 -8.88 -1.96 -5.21
C ALA A 71 -8.50 -3.26 -5.90
N THR A 72 -9.31 -4.31 -5.70
CA THR A 72 -9.13 -5.62 -6.31
C THR A 72 -10.25 -5.92 -7.30
N TYR A 73 -9.91 -6.64 -8.35
CA TYR A 73 -10.81 -6.94 -9.46
C TYR A 73 -10.80 -8.44 -9.77
N GLU A 74 -11.88 -8.94 -10.31
CA GLU A 74 -11.93 -10.26 -10.94
C GLU A 74 -11.14 -10.24 -12.27
N PRO A 75 -10.76 -11.39 -12.85
CA PRO A 75 -9.99 -11.42 -14.09
C PRO A 75 -10.67 -10.72 -15.28
N ASP A 76 -11.99 -10.62 -15.28
CA ASP A 76 -12.78 -9.94 -16.32
C ASP A 76 -12.88 -8.41 -16.11
N GLY A 77 -12.28 -7.88 -15.05
CA GLY A 77 -12.30 -6.45 -14.69
C GLY A 77 -13.47 -6.03 -13.80
N THR A 78 -14.29 -6.96 -13.31
CA THR A 78 -15.35 -6.67 -12.35
C THR A 78 -14.74 -6.30 -10.99
N LEU A 79 -15.13 -5.17 -10.41
CA LEU A 79 -14.67 -4.75 -9.09
C LEU A 79 -15.12 -5.76 -8.02
N LYS A 80 -14.21 -6.19 -7.16
CA LYS A 80 -14.55 -6.96 -5.97
C LYS A 80 -15.09 -6.03 -4.89
N ASP A 81 -16.40 -5.91 -4.82
CA ASP A 81 -17.15 -5.06 -3.89
C ASP A 81 -18.02 -5.89 -2.93
N GLU A 82 -19.12 -5.31 -2.43
CA GLU A 82 -20.07 -5.99 -1.54
C GLU A 82 -20.84 -7.14 -2.21
N ASP A 83 -20.81 -7.24 -3.53
CA ASP A 83 -21.42 -8.34 -4.28
C ASP A 83 -20.45 -9.48 -4.56
N TYR A 84 -19.14 -9.25 -4.37
CA TYR A 84 -18.12 -10.27 -4.56
C TYR A 84 -18.32 -11.47 -3.61
N GLY A 85 -18.39 -12.65 -4.20
CA GLY A 85 -18.68 -13.90 -3.49
C GLY A 85 -20.16 -14.29 -3.45
N LYS A 86 -21.05 -13.50 -4.05
CA LYS A 86 -22.44 -13.86 -4.32
C LYS A 86 -22.57 -14.62 -5.64
N GLN A 87 -23.60 -15.41 -5.76
CA GLN A 87 -23.99 -16.09 -7.00
C GLN A 87 -25.41 -15.63 -7.39
N ASN A 88 -25.57 -15.03 -8.55
CA ASN A 88 -26.83 -14.44 -9.01
C ASN A 88 -27.46 -13.45 -7.98
N GLY A 89 -26.62 -12.69 -7.30
CA GLY A 89 -27.06 -11.72 -6.28
C GLY A 89 -27.38 -12.32 -4.90
N GLU A 90 -27.23 -13.63 -4.73
CA GLU A 90 -27.52 -14.32 -3.47
C GLU A 90 -26.28 -14.96 -2.84
N ILE A 91 -26.26 -15.08 -1.51
CA ILE A 91 -25.19 -15.74 -0.79
C ILE A 91 -25.43 -17.26 -0.80
N ALA A 92 -24.93 -17.94 -1.84
CA ALA A 92 -25.04 -19.39 -1.97
C ALA A 92 -24.11 -20.14 -0.99
N ASN A 93 -22.91 -19.61 -0.75
CA ASN A 93 -21.93 -20.12 0.22
C ASN A 93 -21.54 -19.01 1.19
N ARG A 94 -22.03 -19.10 2.42
CA ARG A 94 -21.81 -18.07 3.44
C ARG A 94 -20.35 -17.98 3.91
N ASP A 95 -19.66 -19.11 4.00
CA ASP A 95 -18.26 -19.13 4.48
C ASP A 95 -17.34 -18.49 3.42
N PHE A 96 -17.55 -18.82 2.15
CA PHE A 96 -16.85 -18.18 1.05
C PHE A 96 -17.15 -16.68 0.99
N TYR A 97 -18.42 -16.28 1.04
CA TYR A 97 -18.82 -14.86 1.04
C TYR A 97 -18.18 -14.09 2.19
N ASN A 98 -18.19 -14.63 3.40
CA ASN A 98 -17.58 -13.99 4.57
C ASN A 98 -16.05 -13.84 4.39
N LYS A 99 -15.38 -14.84 3.78
CA LYS A 99 -13.94 -14.75 3.45
C LYS A 99 -13.68 -13.70 2.40
N ALA A 100 -14.46 -13.68 1.33
CA ALA A 100 -14.39 -12.69 0.24
C ALA A 100 -14.57 -11.27 0.77
N GLN A 101 -15.58 -11.03 1.59
CA GLN A 101 -15.85 -9.71 2.15
C GLN A 101 -14.78 -9.23 3.14
N ARG A 102 -14.11 -10.13 3.88
CA ARG A 102 -12.93 -9.75 4.68
C ARG A 102 -11.77 -9.27 3.81
N ALA A 103 -11.53 -9.93 2.67
CA ALA A 103 -10.50 -9.52 1.72
C ALA A 103 -10.82 -8.15 1.10
N VAL A 104 -12.06 -7.91 0.68
CA VAL A 104 -12.53 -6.60 0.16
C VAL A 104 -12.32 -5.49 1.19
N GLN A 105 -12.73 -5.72 2.45
CA GLN A 105 -12.55 -4.75 3.52
C GLN A 105 -11.07 -4.49 3.87
N ALA A 106 -10.21 -5.48 3.75
CA ALA A 106 -8.78 -5.32 3.95
C ALA A 106 -8.16 -4.51 2.82
N SER A 107 -8.52 -4.81 1.57
CA SER A 107 -8.05 -4.08 0.38
C SER A 107 -8.33 -2.59 0.49
N ALA A 108 -9.51 -2.21 0.95
CA ALA A 108 -9.88 -0.80 1.14
C ALA A 108 -9.00 -0.03 2.16
N LYS A 109 -8.26 -0.72 3.03
CA LYS A 109 -7.41 -0.11 4.07
C LYS A 109 -5.96 0.06 3.64
N TYR A 110 -5.45 -0.75 2.72
CA TYR A 110 -4.04 -0.76 2.37
C TYR A 110 -3.53 0.57 1.83
N GLY A 111 -4.37 1.32 1.10
CA GLY A 111 -4.01 2.65 0.61
C GLY A 111 -3.67 3.62 1.75
N ASP A 112 -4.54 3.71 2.74
CA ASP A 112 -4.33 4.57 3.91
C ASP A 112 -3.12 4.10 4.74
N MET A 113 -2.96 2.78 4.91
CA MET A 113 -1.81 2.20 5.62
C MET A 113 -0.48 2.57 4.94
N LEU A 114 -0.42 2.60 3.61
CA LEU A 114 0.79 3.03 2.89
C LEU A 114 1.11 4.50 3.14
N VAL A 115 0.12 5.37 3.11
CA VAL A 115 0.31 6.80 3.38
C VAL A 115 0.78 7.02 4.83
N GLU A 116 0.21 6.30 5.78
CA GLU A 116 0.59 6.38 7.20
C GLU A 116 2.00 5.83 7.45
N ALA A 117 2.33 4.69 6.86
CA ALA A 117 3.65 4.07 7.00
C ALA A 117 4.75 4.84 6.26
N GLY A 118 4.42 5.55 5.18
CA GLY A 118 5.36 6.30 4.35
C GLY A 118 6.25 5.44 3.45
N ALA A 119 6.28 4.11 3.63
CA ALA A 119 7.03 3.18 2.79
C ALA A 119 6.33 1.82 2.72
N LEU A 120 6.33 1.20 1.54
CA LEU A 120 5.65 -0.08 1.29
C LEU A 120 6.15 -1.21 2.22
N LYS A 121 7.44 -1.26 2.48
CA LYS A 121 8.08 -2.26 3.37
C LYS A 121 7.61 -2.21 4.82
N ASP A 122 7.00 -1.10 5.23
CA ASP A 122 6.53 -0.84 6.60
C ASP A 122 5.01 -1.05 6.73
N VAL A 123 4.35 -1.51 5.66
CA VAL A 123 2.93 -1.90 5.67
C VAL A 123 2.81 -3.38 6.00
N ASP A 124 2.07 -3.71 7.04
CA ASP A 124 1.83 -5.09 7.47
C ASP A 124 0.61 -5.72 6.76
N ALA A 125 0.67 -7.04 6.58
CA ALA A 125 -0.46 -7.80 6.05
C ALA A 125 -1.61 -7.87 7.07
N ILE A 126 -2.84 -7.65 6.61
CA ILE A 126 -4.04 -7.84 7.40
C ILE A 126 -4.36 -9.34 7.46
N THR A 127 -4.57 -9.88 8.66
CA THR A 127 -4.88 -11.30 8.86
C THR A 127 -6.09 -11.74 8.04
N GLY A 128 -5.91 -12.80 7.28
CA GLY A 128 -6.96 -13.37 6.40
C GLY A 128 -7.11 -12.67 5.05
N ALA A 129 -6.17 -11.79 4.69
CA ALA A 129 -6.13 -11.10 3.39
C ALA A 129 -4.74 -11.15 2.75
N THR A 130 -4.06 -12.30 2.84
CA THR A 130 -2.67 -12.47 2.35
C THR A 130 -2.55 -12.26 0.85
N ILE A 131 -3.52 -12.75 0.06
CA ILE A 131 -3.55 -12.58 -1.40
C ILE A 131 -3.72 -11.10 -1.74
N SER A 132 -4.71 -10.43 -1.14
CA SER A 132 -4.90 -8.99 -1.36
C SER A 132 -3.69 -8.15 -0.95
N TYR A 133 -2.92 -8.60 0.07
CA TYR A 133 -1.66 -7.96 0.43
C TYR A 133 -0.58 -8.13 -0.63
N SER A 134 -0.43 -9.34 -1.19
CA SER A 134 0.50 -9.60 -2.29
C SER A 134 0.14 -8.78 -3.53
N GLU A 135 -1.15 -8.77 -3.92
CA GLU A 135 -1.65 -7.94 -5.01
C GLU A 135 -1.39 -6.45 -4.76
N PHE A 136 -1.58 -5.98 -3.52
CA PHE A 136 -1.28 -4.60 -3.13
C PHE A 136 0.21 -4.28 -3.28
N GLN A 137 1.11 -5.14 -2.78
CA GLN A 137 2.55 -4.93 -2.89
C GLN A 137 2.98 -4.81 -4.35
N GLU A 138 2.58 -5.76 -5.19
CA GLU A 138 2.93 -5.76 -6.61
C GLU A 138 2.39 -4.52 -7.34
N ALA A 139 1.13 -4.15 -7.10
CA ALA A 139 0.53 -2.99 -7.74
C ALA A 139 1.20 -1.66 -7.31
N VAL A 140 1.55 -1.52 -6.03
CA VAL A 140 2.29 -0.34 -5.55
C VAL A 140 3.72 -0.33 -6.09
N GLU A 141 4.42 -1.47 -6.14
CA GLU A 141 5.76 -1.56 -6.73
C GLU A 141 5.74 -1.18 -8.21
N ASP A 142 4.75 -1.62 -8.97
CA ASP A 142 4.57 -1.23 -10.38
C ASP A 142 4.36 0.28 -10.51
N ALA A 143 3.44 0.88 -9.72
CA ALA A 143 3.22 2.32 -9.70
C ALA A 143 4.50 3.11 -9.35
N LEU A 144 5.20 2.69 -8.29
CA LEU A 144 6.44 3.35 -7.85
C LEU A 144 7.58 3.19 -8.87
N SER A 145 7.62 2.07 -9.61
CA SER A 145 8.61 1.85 -10.65
C SER A 145 8.53 2.89 -11.78
N GLN A 146 7.33 3.35 -12.10
CA GLN A 146 7.05 4.37 -13.11
C GLN A 146 7.49 5.77 -12.65
N ALA A 147 7.53 5.98 -11.33
CA ALA A 147 7.92 7.26 -10.72
C ALA A 147 9.44 7.42 -10.52
N LYS A 148 10.23 6.36 -10.61
CA LYS A 148 11.67 6.39 -10.36
C LYS A 148 12.40 7.30 -11.36
N GLN A 149 13.34 8.12 -10.80
CA GLN A 149 14.24 9.00 -11.54
C GLN A 149 15.65 8.41 -11.63
#